data_d74d2c2a0a39834964205e0bd4c984ea
#
_entry.id   d74d2c2a0a39834964205e0bd4c984ea
#
_cell.length_a   1.000
_cell.length_b   1.000
_cell.length_c   1.000
_cell.angle_alpha   90.00
_cell.angle_beta   90.00
_cell.angle_gamma   90.00
#
_symmetry.space_group_name_H-M   'P 1'
#
loop_
_entity.id
_entity.type
_entity.pdbx_description
1 polymer ?
#
loop_
_entity_poly.entity_id
_entity_poly.type
_entity_poly.pdbx_seq_one_letter_code
_entity_poly.pdbx_strand_id
1 'polypeptide(L)'
;MPLTMKQLIPVKFFTWYAMFCYWEYITSALSISIFNTSEQSSEGFSKAQLLTGNLNGTYNIICFLSAFALIPLALKIGAKGVHCIALVLGGIGLLAVPYLNNTTVLFSIYNPFGTNITLSTIYLYSFGLGIAWASMLALPYQLLAGAIPKQKRGVYMGIFNMFIVIPMIIQIITMQYFVYDWLGNNPINVIRLAGLFLVLGGVFTLFITVKNKNEVVIN
;
A
#
# COMPACT_ATOMS: atom_id res chain seq x y z
N MET A 1 -8.00 0.30 -25.95
CA MET A 1 -7.38 0.58 -24.65
C MET A 1 -5.88 0.78 -24.86
N PRO A 2 -5.29 1.90 -24.40
CA PRO A 2 -3.86 2.18 -24.57
C PRO A 2 -2.96 1.11 -23.96
N LEU A 3 -1.77 0.89 -24.54
CA LEU A 3 -0.83 -0.13 -24.04
C LEU A 3 -0.44 0.10 -22.58
N THR A 4 -0.10 1.32 -22.21
CA THR A 4 0.22 1.71 -20.83
C THR A 4 -0.89 1.33 -19.84
N MET A 5 -2.16 1.51 -20.23
CA MET A 5 -3.30 1.13 -19.39
C MET A 5 -3.41 -0.38 -19.21
N LYS A 6 -3.13 -1.18 -20.26
CA LYS A 6 -3.08 -2.66 -20.17
C LYS A 6 -1.96 -3.12 -19.24
N GLN A 7 -0.80 -2.47 -19.33
CA GLN A 7 0.36 -2.78 -18.47
C GLN A 7 0.15 -2.37 -17.02
N LEU A 8 -0.71 -1.39 -16.75
CA LEU A 8 -1.10 -1.00 -15.38
C LEU A 8 -2.11 -1.95 -14.72
N ILE A 9 -2.77 -2.86 -15.48
CA ILE A 9 -3.72 -3.82 -14.90
C ILE A 9 -3.08 -4.68 -13.82
N PRO A 10 -1.99 -5.44 -14.09
CA PRO A 10 -1.36 -6.26 -13.06
C PRO A 10 -0.82 -5.42 -11.89
N VAL A 11 -0.28 -4.24 -12.13
CA VAL A 11 0.18 -3.34 -11.07
C VAL A 11 -0.98 -2.99 -10.13
N LYS A 12 -2.10 -2.51 -10.70
CA LYS A 12 -3.30 -2.18 -9.93
C LYS A 12 -3.90 -3.40 -9.23
N PHE A 13 -3.92 -4.55 -9.90
CA PHE A 13 -4.44 -5.78 -9.32
C PHE A 13 -3.69 -6.16 -8.04
N PHE A 14 -2.38 -6.30 -8.11
CA PHE A 14 -1.58 -6.71 -6.97
C PHE A 14 -1.58 -5.66 -5.85
N THR A 15 -1.47 -4.39 -6.18
CA THR A 15 -1.40 -3.32 -5.17
C THR A 15 -2.73 -3.14 -4.44
N TRP A 16 -3.87 -3.18 -5.13
CA TRP A 16 -5.17 -3.01 -4.49
C TRP A 16 -5.61 -4.26 -3.75
N TYR A 17 -5.36 -5.46 -4.28
CA TYR A 17 -5.58 -6.70 -3.54
C TYR A 17 -4.79 -6.69 -2.21
N ALA A 18 -3.52 -6.26 -2.26
CA ALA A 18 -2.69 -6.13 -1.06
C ALA A 18 -3.27 -5.16 -0.03
N MET A 19 -3.73 -3.99 -0.47
CA MET A 19 -4.28 -2.99 0.44
C MET A 19 -5.58 -3.46 1.10
N PHE A 20 -6.45 -4.17 0.38
CA PHE A 20 -7.66 -4.75 0.96
C PHE A 20 -7.32 -5.85 1.98
N CYS A 21 -6.34 -6.73 1.69
CA CYS A 21 -5.82 -7.67 2.68
C CYS A 21 -5.29 -6.95 3.93
N TYR A 22 -4.54 -5.88 3.75
CA TYR A 22 -4.02 -5.09 4.87
C TYR A 22 -5.15 -4.51 5.72
N TRP A 23 -6.10 -3.80 5.14
CA TRP A 23 -7.16 -3.15 5.90
C TRP A 23 -8.06 -4.13 6.65
N GLU A 24 -8.32 -5.28 6.06
CA GLU A 24 -9.19 -6.29 6.65
C GLU A 24 -8.51 -7.07 7.78
N TYR A 25 -7.23 -7.40 7.62
CA TYR A 25 -6.56 -8.35 8.51
C TYR A 25 -5.53 -7.75 9.47
N ILE A 26 -5.14 -6.48 9.33
CA ILE A 26 -4.06 -5.90 10.16
C ILE A 26 -4.39 -5.91 11.65
N THR A 27 -5.61 -5.57 12.05
CA THR A 27 -6.00 -5.57 13.46
C THR A 27 -5.88 -6.97 14.07
N SER A 28 -6.41 -7.99 13.38
CA SER A 28 -6.31 -9.39 13.83
C SER A 28 -4.87 -9.91 13.82
N ALA A 29 -4.04 -9.48 12.86
CA ALA A 29 -2.63 -9.82 12.85
C ALA A 29 -1.89 -9.22 14.05
N LEU A 30 -2.14 -7.96 14.39
CA LEU A 30 -1.53 -7.29 15.55
C LEU A 30 -2.05 -7.85 16.87
N SER A 31 -3.33 -8.24 16.96
CA SER A 31 -3.89 -8.85 18.17
C SER A 31 -3.19 -10.16 18.50
N ILE A 32 -2.87 -10.98 17.49
CA ILE A 32 -2.15 -12.23 17.69
C ILE A 32 -0.65 -11.99 17.94
N SER A 33 0.00 -11.15 17.11
CA SER A 33 1.46 -11.00 17.17
C SER A 33 1.99 -10.18 18.34
N ILE A 34 1.20 -9.21 18.83
CA ILE A 34 1.63 -8.28 19.89
C ILE A 34 0.91 -8.55 21.22
N PHE A 35 -0.40 -8.86 21.16
CA PHE A 35 -1.23 -9.02 22.35
C PHE A 35 -1.58 -10.47 22.65
N ASN A 36 -1.06 -11.43 21.87
CA ASN A 36 -1.22 -12.88 22.05
C ASN A 36 -2.69 -13.32 22.22
N THR A 37 -3.62 -12.71 21.50
CA THR A 37 -5.04 -13.04 21.54
C THR A 37 -5.66 -13.09 20.14
N SER A 38 -6.54 -14.09 19.95
CA SER A 38 -7.41 -14.21 18.77
C SER A 38 -8.87 -13.85 19.10
N GLU A 39 -9.19 -13.66 20.38
CA GLU A 39 -10.54 -13.40 20.84
C GLU A 39 -10.91 -11.93 20.67
N GLN A 40 -11.94 -11.65 19.85
CA GLN A 40 -12.36 -10.29 19.52
C GLN A 40 -12.98 -9.53 20.69
N SER A 41 -13.52 -10.24 21.69
CA SER A 41 -14.08 -9.66 22.91
C SER A 41 -13.01 -9.31 23.96
N SER A 42 -11.76 -9.69 23.76
CA SER A 42 -10.67 -9.50 24.70
C SER A 42 -10.20 -8.05 24.80
N GLU A 43 -9.65 -7.68 25.96
CA GLU A 43 -8.97 -6.39 26.16
C GLU A 43 -7.76 -6.24 25.21
N GLY A 44 -7.07 -7.36 24.93
CA GLY A 44 -5.95 -7.38 23.99
C GLY A 44 -6.36 -7.01 22.56
N PHE A 45 -7.52 -7.47 22.10
CA PHE A 45 -8.05 -7.09 20.79
C PHE A 45 -8.43 -5.60 20.76
N SER A 46 -9.03 -5.06 21.81
CA SER A 46 -9.31 -3.63 21.91
C SER A 46 -8.03 -2.78 21.86
N LYS A 47 -6.97 -3.22 22.51
CA LYS A 47 -5.64 -2.59 22.42
C LYS A 47 -5.06 -2.67 20.99
N ALA A 48 -5.26 -3.79 20.29
CA ALA A 48 -4.84 -3.94 18.89
C ALA A 48 -5.61 -2.99 17.97
N GLN A 49 -6.90 -2.78 18.19
CA GLN A 49 -7.71 -1.80 17.44
C GLN A 49 -7.19 -0.37 17.62
N LEU A 50 -6.88 0.04 18.86
CA LEU A 50 -6.30 1.36 19.13
C LEU A 50 -4.92 1.52 18.46
N LEU A 51 -4.07 0.49 18.56
CA LEU A 51 -2.78 0.48 17.88
C LEU A 51 -2.93 0.58 16.36
N THR A 52 -3.86 -0.18 15.78
CA THR A 52 -4.18 -0.11 14.34
C THR A 52 -4.61 1.30 13.94
N GLY A 53 -5.45 1.96 14.73
CA GLY A 53 -5.86 3.34 14.51
C GLY A 53 -4.66 4.31 14.47
N ASN A 54 -3.75 4.19 15.43
CA ASN A 54 -2.53 5.00 15.49
C ASN A 54 -1.59 4.75 14.29
N LEU A 55 -1.41 3.49 13.91
CA LEU A 55 -0.57 3.10 12.77
C LEU A 55 -1.18 3.58 11.45
N ASN A 56 -2.51 3.49 11.30
CA ASN A 56 -3.22 4.02 10.14
C ASN A 56 -3.15 5.55 10.08
N GLY A 57 -3.26 6.23 11.20
CA GLY A 57 -3.01 7.67 11.29
C GLY A 57 -1.59 8.03 10.85
N THR A 58 -0.60 7.28 11.33
CA THR A 58 0.81 7.49 11.01
C THR A 58 1.09 7.30 9.52
N TYR A 59 0.66 6.20 8.89
CA TYR A 59 0.92 6.03 7.46
C TYR A 59 0.21 7.08 6.60
N ASN A 60 -0.96 7.58 7.03
CA ASN A 60 -1.64 8.66 6.31
C ASN A 60 -0.89 10.00 6.43
N ILE A 61 -0.32 10.32 7.58
CA ILE A 61 0.57 11.49 7.73
C ILE A 61 1.78 11.35 6.81
N ILE A 62 2.42 10.18 6.78
CA ILE A 62 3.57 9.91 5.92
C ILE A 62 3.15 9.98 4.44
N CYS A 63 1.98 9.47 4.07
CA CYS A 63 1.41 9.61 2.74
C CYS A 63 1.29 11.08 2.33
N PHE A 64 0.72 11.91 3.19
CA PHE A 64 0.57 13.34 2.95
C PHE A 64 1.93 14.02 2.72
N LEU A 65 2.90 13.79 3.60
CA LEU A 65 4.24 14.37 3.48
C LEU A 65 4.98 13.85 2.24
N SER A 66 4.87 12.56 1.95
CA SER A 66 5.50 11.92 0.79
C SER A 66 4.95 12.43 -0.54
N ALA A 67 3.67 12.83 -0.60
CA ALA A 67 3.05 13.37 -1.82
C ALA A 67 3.81 14.60 -2.36
N PHE A 68 4.36 15.44 -1.51
CA PHE A 68 5.18 16.59 -1.92
C PHE A 68 6.53 16.19 -2.50
N ALA A 69 7.13 15.09 -2.03
CA ALA A 69 8.42 14.60 -2.50
C ALA A 69 8.30 13.74 -3.76
N LEU A 70 7.19 13.03 -3.95
CA LEU A 70 7.01 12.11 -5.08
C LEU A 70 7.01 12.80 -6.43
N ILE A 71 6.43 14.00 -6.54
CA ILE A 71 6.38 14.75 -7.81
C ILE A 71 7.78 15.14 -8.29
N PRO A 72 8.62 15.86 -7.53
CA PRO A 72 9.96 16.20 -7.97
C PRO A 72 10.84 14.97 -8.18
N LEU A 73 10.65 13.92 -7.40
CA LEU A 73 11.39 12.67 -7.58
C LEU A 73 11.00 11.96 -8.88
N ALA A 74 9.70 11.93 -9.21
CA ALA A 74 9.21 11.39 -10.47
C ALA A 74 9.70 12.16 -11.71
N LEU A 75 9.98 13.46 -11.57
CA LEU A 75 10.58 14.24 -12.64
C LEU A 75 12.06 13.90 -12.86
N LYS A 76 12.79 13.49 -11.80
CA LYS A 76 14.22 13.16 -11.87
C LYS A 76 14.49 11.73 -12.34
N ILE A 77 13.84 10.75 -11.74
CA ILE A 77 14.11 9.31 -11.99
C ILE A 77 12.97 8.59 -12.72
N GLY A 78 11.93 9.32 -13.10
CA GLY A 78 10.76 8.79 -13.80
C GLY A 78 9.69 8.22 -12.86
N ALA A 79 8.42 8.45 -13.21
CA ALA A 79 7.27 8.05 -12.40
C ALA A 79 7.21 6.52 -12.14
N LYS A 80 7.60 5.70 -13.14
CA LYS A 80 7.60 4.24 -12.98
C LYS A 80 8.67 3.77 -11.97
N GLY A 81 9.87 4.37 -11.98
CA GLY A 81 10.94 4.04 -11.03
C GLY A 81 10.56 4.39 -9.60
N VAL A 82 10.00 5.60 -9.40
CA VAL A 82 9.49 6.04 -8.10
C VAL A 82 8.38 5.13 -7.59
N HIS A 83 7.44 4.74 -8.47
CA HIS A 83 6.33 3.85 -8.10
C HIS A 83 6.84 2.47 -7.69
N CYS A 84 7.79 1.90 -8.45
CA CYS A 84 8.42 0.63 -8.10
C CYS A 84 9.08 0.67 -6.72
N ILE A 85 9.94 1.67 -6.46
CA ILE A 85 10.65 1.82 -5.19
C ILE A 85 9.65 1.98 -4.03
N ALA A 86 8.64 2.83 -4.20
CA ALA A 86 7.62 3.06 -3.19
C ALA A 86 6.85 1.78 -2.83
N LEU A 87 6.43 1.00 -3.83
CA LEU A 87 5.72 -0.27 -3.61
C LEU A 87 6.59 -1.33 -2.94
N VAL A 88 7.87 -1.42 -3.33
CA VAL A 88 8.82 -2.35 -2.70
C VAL A 88 9.05 -1.97 -1.23
N LEU A 89 9.20 -0.68 -0.91
CA LEU A 89 9.33 -0.21 0.47
C LEU A 89 8.09 -0.55 1.31
N GLY A 90 6.89 -0.32 0.76
CA GLY A 90 5.65 -0.70 1.43
C GLY A 90 5.52 -2.20 1.62
N GLY A 91 5.89 -2.99 0.61
CA GLY A 91 5.86 -4.45 0.66
C GLY A 91 6.84 -5.01 1.69
N ILE A 92 8.07 -4.51 1.73
CA ILE A 92 9.07 -4.90 2.75
C ILE A 92 8.54 -4.52 4.14
N GLY A 93 7.93 -3.34 4.30
CA GLY A 93 7.31 -2.93 5.55
C GLY A 93 6.27 -3.93 6.04
N LEU A 94 5.32 -4.36 5.18
CA LEU A 94 4.31 -5.36 5.55
C LEU A 94 4.90 -6.74 5.83
N LEU A 95 5.91 -7.17 5.08
CA LEU A 95 6.63 -8.42 5.33
C LEU A 95 7.35 -8.41 6.68
N ALA A 96 7.77 -7.24 7.15
CA ALA A 96 8.45 -7.08 8.43
C ALA A 96 7.50 -7.09 9.63
N VAL A 97 6.19 -6.84 9.47
CA VAL A 97 5.21 -6.75 10.57
C VAL A 97 5.33 -7.87 11.61
N PRO A 98 5.49 -9.16 11.24
CA PRO A 98 5.59 -10.23 12.23
C PRO A 98 6.85 -10.19 13.11
N TYR A 99 7.85 -9.42 12.73
CA TYR A 99 9.15 -9.28 13.44
C TYR A 99 9.23 -7.95 14.21
N LEU A 100 8.24 -7.10 14.09
CA LEU A 100 8.16 -5.81 14.75
C LEU A 100 7.31 -5.92 16.01
N ASN A 101 7.58 -5.09 17.00
CA ASN A 101 6.86 -5.12 18.28
C ASN A 101 6.58 -3.70 18.79
N ASN A 102 5.72 -3.62 19.79
CA ASN A 102 5.31 -2.35 20.39
C ASN A 102 6.12 -1.98 21.65
N THR A 103 7.03 -2.84 22.09
CA THR A 103 7.81 -2.67 23.33
C THR A 103 9.18 -2.05 23.08
N THR A 104 9.79 -2.35 21.93
CA THR A 104 11.09 -1.78 21.57
C THR A 104 10.91 -0.36 21.06
N VAL A 105 11.27 0.61 21.89
CA VAL A 105 11.14 2.04 21.62
C VAL A 105 12.30 2.50 20.74
N LEU A 106 11.96 3.15 19.60
CA LEU A 106 12.95 3.77 18.72
C LEU A 106 13.31 5.17 19.24
N PHE A 107 12.30 5.97 19.56
CA PHE A 107 12.48 7.26 20.23
C PHE A 107 11.19 7.71 20.90
N SER A 108 11.32 8.59 21.91
CA SER A 108 10.22 9.23 22.59
C SER A 108 10.36 10.74 22.47
N ILE A 109 9.28 11.41 22.10
CA ILE A 109 9.20 12.87 22.08
C ILE A 109 8.47 13.29 23.35
N TYR A 110 9.16 14.08 24.18
CA TYR A 110 8.53 14.69 25.34
C TYR A 110 7.57 15.80 24.89
N ASN A 111 6.31 15.63 25.23
CA ASN A 111 5.31 16.66 24.98
C ASN A 111 5.15 17.50 26.26
N PRO A 112 5.37 18.82 26.23
CA PRO A 112 5.18 19.69 27.39
C PRO A 112 3.74 19.72 27.93
N PHE A 113 2.78 19.19 27.18
CA PHE A 113 1.37 19.04 27.61
C PHE A 113 1.09 17.70 28.34
N GLY A 114 2.12 16.94 28.73
CA GLY A 114 2.00 15.79 29.64
C GLY A 114 1.81 14.43 28.99
N THR A 115 1.82 14.31 27.67
CA THR A 115 1.77 13.03 26.96
C THR A 115 3.04 12.78 26.19
N ASN A 116 3.74 11.69 26.50
CA ASN A 116 4.91 11.26 25.71
C ASN A 116 4.45 10.55 24.43
N ILE A 117 4.89 11.03 23.27
CA ILE A 117 4.70 10.32 22.00
C ILE A 117 5.86 9.34 21.86
N THR A 118 5.55 8.04 21.98
CA THR A 118 6.53 6.96 21.88
C THR A 118 6.35 6.24 20.55
N LEU A 119 7.38 6.21 19.72
CA LEU A 119 7.44 5.45 18.49
C LEU A 119 8.24 4.17 18.72
N SER A 120 7.57 3.03 18.62
CA SER A 120 8.16 1.70 18.72
C SER A 120 8.45 1.11 17.34
N THR A 121 9.15 -0.03 17.30
CA THR A 121 9.56 -0.65 16.04
C THR A 121 8.39 -0.97 15.12
N ILE A 122 7.19 -1.24 15.65
CA ILE A 122 6.00 -1.54 14.85
C ILE A 122 5.63 -0.38 13.89
N TYR A 123 5.95 0.87 14.24
CA TYR A 123 5.68 2.02 13.37
C TYR A 123 6.52 2.04 12.08
N LEU A 124 7.61 1.25 12.01
CA LEU A 124 8.49 1.22 10.83
C LEU A 124 7.74 0.81 9.56
N TYR A 125 6.80 -0.15 9.64
CA TYR A 125 6.05 -0.53 8.45
C TYR A 125 5.16 0.60 7.92
N SER A 126 4.65 1.46 8.81
CA SER A 126 3.81 2.60 8.43
C SER A 126 4.55 3.61 7.56
N PHE A 127 5.88 3.74 7.71
CA PHE A 127 6.69 4.59 6.83
C PHE A 127 6.71 4.05 5.39
N GLY A 128 7.04 2.78 5.20
CA GLY A 128 7.03 2.16 3.88
C GLY A 128 5.64 2.18 3.25
N LEU A 129 4.61 1.83 4.03
CA LEU A 129 3.23 1.79 3.57
C LEU A 129 2.71 3.18 3.18
N GLY A 130 3.04 4.22 3.95
CA GLY A 130 2.64 5.61 3.66
C GLY A 130 3.21 6.12 2.35
N ILE A 131 4.49 5.84 2.07
CA ILE A 131 5.14 6.16 0.79
C ILE A 131 4.49 5.37 -0.36
N ALA A 132 4.24 4.07 -0.17
CA ALA A 132 3.56 3.24 -1.16
C ALA A 132 2.15 3.76 -1.45
N TRP A 133 1.40 4.10 -0.41
CA TRP A 133 0.04 4.63 -0.53
C TRP A 133 -0.01 5.94 -1.31
N ALA A 134 0.85 6.91 -0.99
CA ALA A 134 0.97 8.17 -1.74
C ALA A 134 1.26 7.90 -3.23
N SER A 135 2.16 6.98 -3.50
CA SER A 135 2.54 6.58 -4.85
C SER A 135 1.39 5.91 -5.61
N MET A 136 0.61 5.03 -4.96
CA MET A 136 -0.57 4.35 -5.55
C MET A 136 -1.68 5.33 -5.94
N LEU A 137 -1.84 6.41 -5.18
CA LEU A 137 -2.85 7.42 -5.43
C LEU A 137 -2.48 8.39 -6.57
N ALA A 138 -1.18 8.60 -6.83
CA ALA A 138 -0.71 9.62 -7.77
C ALA A 138 -0.11 9.06 -9.07
N LEU A 139 0.90 8.18 -8.96
CA LEU A 139 1.76 7.85 -10.09
C LEU A 139 1.12 7.00 -11.19
N PRO A 140 0.24 6.01 -10.93
CA PRO A 140 -0.47 5.29 -11.97
C PRO A 140 -1.38 6.20 -12.82
N TYR A 141 -2.01 7.19 -12.19
CA TYR A 141 -2.84 8.18 -12.90
C TYR A 141 -1.99 9.13 -13.74
N GLN A 142 -0.81 9.53 -13.25
CA GLN A 142 0.14 10.34 -14.02
C GLN A 142 0.64 9.57 -15.27
N LEU A 143 1.01 8.31 -15.11
CA LEU A 143 1.44 7.43 -16.22
C LEU A 143 0.33 7.25 -17.25
N LEU A 144 -0.91 7.05 -16.79
CA LEU A 144 -2.06 6.89 -17.67
C LEU A 144 -2.41 8.19 -18.39
N ALA A 145 -2.42 9.32 -17.68
CA ALA A 145 -2.80 10.62 -18.26
C ALA A 145 -1.93 11.03 -19.45
N GLY A 146 -0.65 10.64 -19.45
CA GLY A 146 0.26 10.84 -20.56
C GLY A 146 0.01 9.94 -21.79
N ALA A 147 -0.76 8.85 -21.62
CA ALA A 147 -0.96 7.83 -22.66
C ALA A 147 -2.35 7.89 -23.32
N ILE A 148 -3.28 8.72 -22.83
CA ILE A 148 -4.68 8.79 -23.34
C ILE A 148 -4.98 10.12 -24.03
N PRO A 149 -5.77 10.08 -25.13
CA PRO A 149 -6.24 11.29 -25.81
C PRO A 149 -7.07 12.18 -24.87
N LYS A 150 -6.88 13.51 -24.98
CA LYS A 150 -7.57 14.48 -24.11
C LYS A 150 -9.11 14.33 -24.16
N GLN A 151 -9.67 14.08 -25.34
CA GLN A 151 -11.12 13.96 -25.58
C GLN A 151 -11.75 12.73 -24.90
N LYS A 152 -10.99 11.67 -24.66
CA LYS A 152 -11.47 10.41 -24.07
C LYS A 152 -10.99 10.19 -22.63
N ARG A 153 -10.37 11.21 -22.02
CA ARG A 153 -9.73 11.08 -20.70
C ARG A 153 -10.71 10.64 -19.62
N GLY A 154 -11.90 11.23 -19.57
CA GLY A 154 -12.91 10.86 -18.56
C GLY A 154 -13.31 9.38 -18.62
N VAL A 155 -13.59 8.86 -19.83
CA VAL A 155 -13.96 7.44 -20.03
C VAL A 155 -12.85 6.51 -19.59
N TYR A 156 -11.61 6.78 -20.00
CA TYR A 156 -10.47 5.92 -19.60
C TYR A 156 -10.16 5.99 -18.09
N MET A 157 -10.33 7.15 -17.46
CA MET A 157 -10.18 7.30 -16.01
C MET A 157 -11.28 6.53 -15.27
N GLY A 158 -12.52 6.57 -15.76
CA GLY A 158 -13.63 5.78 -15.21
C GLY A 158 -13.33 4.26 -15.27
N ILE A 159 -12.90 3.76 -16.43
CA ILE A 159 -12.51 2.35 -16.59
C ILE A 159 -11.31 2.02 -15.67
N PHE A 160 -10.36 2.93 -15.53
CA PHE A 160 -9.18 2.72 -14.68
C PHE A 160 -9.53 2.61 -13.19
N ASN A 161 -10.60 3.28 -12.75
CA ASN A 161 -11.09 3.14 -11.38
C ASN A 161 -11.73 1.77 -11.13
N MET A 162 -12.24 1.07 -12.16
CA MET A 162 -12.69 -0.31 -12.01
C MET A 162 -11.54 -1.26 -11.62
N PHE A 163 -10.29 -0.91 -11.96
CA PHE A 163 -9.10 -1.67 -11.53
C PHE A 163 -8.79 -1.51 -10.02
N ILE A 164 -9.61 -0.79 -9.29
CA ILE A 164 -9.66 -0.78 -7.83
C ILE A 164 -10.70 -1.77 -7.33
N VAL A 165 -11.92 -1.68 -7.88
CA VAL A 165 -13.08 -2.45 -7.43
C VAL A 165 -12.94 -3.94 -7.76
N ILE A 166 -12.43 -4.26 -8.95
CA ILE A 166 -12.28 -5.68 -9.38
C ILE A 166 -11.32 -6.45 -8.44
N PRO A 167 -10.09 -5.98 -8.13
CA PRO A 167 -9.24 -6.63 -7.15
C PRO A 167 -9.87 -6.77 -5.77
N MET A 168 -10.65 -5.79 -5.32
CA MET A 168 -11.38 -5.84 -4.05
C MET A 168 -12.38 -7.00 -4.03
N ILE A 169 -13.22 -7.11 -5.05
CA ILE A 169 -14.21 -8.21 -5.14
C ILE A 169 -13.51 -9.56 -5.20
N ILE A 170 -12.45 -9.68 -6.01
CA ILE A 170 -11.66 -10.91 -6.12
C ILE A 170 -11.01 -11.23 -4.76
N GLN A 171 -10.46 -10.25 -4.06
CA GLN A 171 -9.86 -10.44 -2.75
C GLN A 171 -10.88 -10.96 -1.73
N ILE A 172 -12.05 -10.33 -1.61
CA ILE A 172 -13.11 -10.76 -0.69
C ILE A 172 -13.51 -12.23 -0.98
N ILE A 173 -13.80 -12.55 -2.25
CA ILE A 173 -14.22 -13.89 -2.64
C ILE A 173 -13.10 -14.91 -2.39
N THR A 174 -11.90 -14.64 -2.85
CA THR A 174 -10.79 -15.59 -2.74
C THR A 174 -10.34 -15.78 -1.30
N MET A 175 -10.32 -14.73 -0.49
CA MET A 175 -10.00 -14.85 0.94
C MET A 175 -11.05 -15.69 1.68
N GLN A 176 -12.33 -15.45 1.44
CA GLN A 176 -13.39 -16.16 2.15
C GLN A 176 -13.44 -17.65 1.82
N TYR A 177 -13.15 -18.06 0.58
CA TYR A 177 -13.39 -19.44 0.14
C TYR A 177 -12.14 -20.29 -0.05
N PHE A 178 -10.94 -19.69 -0.20
CA PHE A 178 -9.74 -20.46 -0.58
C PHE A 178 -8.46 -19.97 0.12
N VAL A 179 -8.14 -18.70 0.00
CA VAL A 179 -6.80 -18.20 0.31
C VAL A 179 -6.55 -18.18 1.81
N TYR A 180 -7.56 -17.83 2.62
CA TYR A 180 -7.40 -17.76 4.06
C TYR A 180 -7.12 -19.13 4.68
N ASP A 181 -7.84 -20.18 4.24
CA ASP A 181 -7.60 -21.56 4.66
C ASP A 181 -6.22 -22.04 4.22
N TRP A 182 -5.84 -21.76 2.98
CA TRP A 182 -4.52 -22.10 2.43
C TRP A 182 -3.38 -21.40 3.19
N LEU A 183 -3.62 -20.22 3.74
CA LEU A 183 -2.70 -19.49 4.61
C LEU A 183 -2.74 -19.96 6.08
N GLY A 184 -3.43 -21.07 6.36
CA GLY A 184 -3.53 -21.67 7.69
C GLY A 184 -4.43 -20.89 8.64
N ASN A 185 -5.42 -20.17 8.13
CA ASN A 185 -6.34 -19.33 8.91
C ASN A 185 -5.62 -18.32 9.83
N ASN A 186 -4.45 -17.86 9.37
CA ASN A 186 -3.60 -16.96 10.15
C ASN A 186 -3.53 -15.56 9.51
N PRO A 187 -4.08 -14.53 10.15
CA PRO A 187 -4.07 -13.17 9.63
C PRO A 187 -2.66 -12.59 9.43
N ILE A 188 -1.65 -13.08 10.16
CA ILE A 188 -0.25 -12.68 9.96
C ILE A 188 0.22 -13.10 8.56
N ASN A 189 -0.17 -14.29 8.09
CA ASN A 189 0.17 -14.75 6.75
C ASN A 189 -0.55 -13.96 5.65
N VAL A 190 -1.74 -13.44 5.94
CA VAL A 190 -2.44 -12.51 5.02
C VAL A 190 -1.66 -11.19 4.87
N ILE A 191 -1.11 -10.66 5.97
CA ILE A 191 -0.26 -9.46 5.91
C ILE A 191 1.05 -9.74 5.13
N ARG A 192 1.63 -10.93 5.28
CA ARG A 192 2.79 -11.35 4.47
C ARG A 192 2.44 -11.44 2.98
N LEU A 193 1.28 -12.01 2.65
CA LEU A 193 0.78 -12.05 1.26
C LEU A 193 0.59 -10.65 0.70
N ALA A 194 0.01 -9.73 1.48
CA ALA A 194 -0.13 -8.33 1.10
C ALA A 194 1.23 -7.69 0.81
N GLY A 195 2.23 -7.93 1.65
CA GLY A 195 3.60 -7.46 1.43
C GLY A 195 4.20 -8.00 0.12
N LEU A 196 4.07 -9.31 -0.14
CA LEU A 196 4.52 -9.93 -1.39
C LEU A 196 3.82 -9.33 -2.60
N PHE A 197 2.51 -9.09 -2.52
CA PHE A 197 1.74 -8.50 -3.63
C PHE A 197 2.12 -7.05 -3.92
N LEU A 198 2.45 -6.25 -2.90
CA LEU A 198 3.02 -4.92 -3.13
C LEU A 198 4.36 -4.99 -3.86
N VAL A 199 5.24 -5.90 -3.46
CA VAL A 199 6.54 -6.11 -4.16
C VAL A 199 6.31 -6.54 -5.61
N LEU A 200 5.40 -7.49 -5.86
CA LEU A 200 5.05 -7.93 -7.21
C LEU A 200 4.47 -6.75 -8.03
N GLY A 201 3.58 -5.96 -7.46
CA GLY A 201 3.09 -4.73 -8.09
C GLY A 201 4.23 -3.78 -8.48
N GLY A 202 5.23 -3.63 -7.61
CA GLY A 202 6.45 -2.88 -7.88
C GLY A 202 7.23 -3.43 -9.08
N VAL A 203 7.45 -4.75 -9.11
CA VAL A 203 8.13 -5.42 -10.23
C VAL A 203 7.37 -5.24 -11.55
N PHE A 204 6.04 -5.43 -11.55
CA PHE A 204 5.22 -5.20 -12.73
C PHE A 204 5.27 -3.77 -13.25
N THR A 205 5.53 -2.80 -12.37
CA THR A 205 5.71 -1.39 -12.77
C THR A 205 6.89 -1.21 -13.72
N LEU A 206 7.94 -2.01 -13.61
CA LEU A 206 9.13 -1.93 -14.48
C LEU A 206 8.84 -2.27 -15.93
N PHE A 207 7.80 -3.06 -16.20
CA PHE A 207 7.40 -3.45 -17.56
C PHE A 207 6.51 -2.41 -18.26
N ILE A 208 6.17 -1.29 -17.59
CA ILE A 208 5.37 -0.23 -18.21
C ILE A 208 6.20 0.52 -19.25
N THR A 209 5.67 0.59 -20.47
CA THR A 209 6.24 1.39 -21.55
C THR A 209 5.76 2.84 -21.41
N VAL A 210 6.69 3.75 -21.15
CA VAL A 210 6.43 5.20 -21.13
C VAL A 210 6.79 5.76 -22.50
N LYS A 211 5.81 6.34 -23.23
CA LYS A 211 6.10 7.07 -24.46
C LYS A 211 6.96 8.30 -24.14
N ASN A 212 8.12 8.41 -24.78
CA ASN A 212 8.95 9.60 -24.70
C ASN A 212 8.19 10.82 -25.26
N LYS A 213 8.21 11.93 -24.54
CA LYS A 213 7.61 13.20 -24.98
C LYS A 213 8.12 13.71 -26.34
N ASN A 214 9.26 13.21 -26.81
CA ASN A 214 9.91 13.66 -28.04
C ASN A 214 9.33 13.05 -29.33
N GLU A 215 8.43 12.05 -29.24
CA GLU A 215 7.81 11.46 -30.45
C GLU A 215 6.46 12.11 -30.86
N VAL A 216 5.99 13.10 -30.13
CA VAL A 216 4.67 13.76 -30.40
C VAL A 216 4.82 15.02 -31.29
N VAL A 217 6.02 15.36 -31.76
CA VAL A 217 6.26 16.60 -32.54
C VAL A 217 6.31 16.35 -34.06
N ILE A 218 6.17 15.11 -34.52
CA ILE A 218 6.13 14.83 -35.97
C ILE A 218 4.84 14.03 -36.29
N ASN A 219 3.71 14.72 -36.41
CA ASN A 219 2.59 14.45 -37.33
C ASN A 219 1.52 15.54 -37.17
#